data_f7035ea4bc10741b558c99f2af7a1997
#
_entry.id   f7035ea4bc10741b558c99f2af7a1997
#
_cell.length_a   1.000
_cell.length_b   1.000
_cell.length_c   1.000
_cell.angle_alpha   90.00
_cell.angle_beta   90.00
_cell.angle_gamma   90.00
#
_symmetry.space_group_name_H-M   'P 1'
#
loop_
_entity.id
_entity.type
_entity.pdbx_description
1 polymer ?
#
loop_
_entity_poly.entity_id
_entity_poly.type
_entity_poly.pdbx_seq_one_letter_code
_entity_poly.pdbx_strand_id
1 'polypeptide(L)'
;MPFSELMGYVAASLTTIAFIPQAWLTWKSRRVDGVSLGMYSIFTLGITSWLAYGWLIGSWPIIVANTITLPLAVFILSMKIRYG
;
A
#
# COMPACT_ATOMS: atom_id res chain seq x y z
N MET A 1 -15.04 13.86 15.74
CA MET A 1 -13.95 12.93 15.34
C MET A 1 -12.75 13.13 16.23
N PRO A 2 -12.21 12.08 16.86
CA PRO A 2 -11.00 12.21 17.67
C PRO A 2 -9.82 12.69 16.84
N PHE A 3 -8.92 13.46 17.46
CA PHE A 3 -7.74 13.97 16.77
C PHE A 3 -6.87 12.83 16.22
N SER A 4 -6.75 11.74 16.97
CA SER A 4 -5.98 10.57 16.52
C SER A 4 -6.55 9.96 15.25
N GLU A 5 -7.87 9.90 15.12
CA GLU A 5 -8.52 9.38 13.93
C GLU A 5 -8.31 10.31 12.74
N LEU A 6 -8.41 11.62 12.98
CA LEU A 6 -8.13 12.62 11.94
C LEU A 6 -6.69 12.50 11.43
N MET A 7 -5.73 12.36 12.35
CA MET A 7 -4.33 12.15 11.98
C MET A 7 -4.15 10.86 11.18
N GLY A 8 -4.89 9.82 11.54
CA GLY A 8 -4.88 8.57 10.81
C GLY A 8 -5.33 8.75 9.37
N TYR A 9 -6.41 9.47 9.13
CA TYR A 9 -6.89 9.73 7.78
C TYR A 9 -5.90 10.58 6.97
N VAL A 10 -5.31 11.60 7.59
CA VAL A 10 -4.32 12.44 6.91
C VAL A 10 -3.09 11.61 6.52
N ALA A 11 -2.54 10.86 7.44
CA ALA A 11 -1.37 10.01 7.18
C ALA A 11 -1.67 8.96 6.11
N ALA A 12 -2.82 8.32 6.21
CA ALA A 12 -3.27 7.31 5.27
C ALA A 12 -3.43 7.88 3.86
N SER A 13 -4.01 9.07 3.75
CA SER A 13 -4.18 9.74 2.47
C SER A 13 -2.85 10.06 1.82
N LEU A 14 -1.90 10.59 2.59
CA LEU A 14 -0.58 10.96 2.07
C LEU A 14 0.19 9.72 1.59
N THR A 15 0.19 8.64 2.37
CA THR A 15 0.91 7.43 1.99
C THR A 15 0.27 6.74 0.80
N THR A 16 -1.06 6.72 0.73
CA THR A 16 -1.79 6.11 -0.41
C THR A 16 -1.54 6.90 -1.69
N ILE A 17 -1.64 8.23 -1.62
CA ILE A 17 -1.39 9.09 -2.78
C ILE A 17 0.04 8.90 -3.29
N ALA A 18 0.99 8.70 -2.40
CA ALA A 18 2.39 8.47 -2.79
C ALA A 18 2.56 7.21 -3.64
N PHE A 19 1.72 6.19 -3.44
CA PHE A 19 1.78 4.96 -4.22
C PHE A 19 1.23 5.10 -5.64
N ILE A 20 0.32 6.02 -5.87
CA ILE A 20 -0.35 6.16 -7.17
C ILE A 20 0.64 6.50 -8.29
N PRO A 21 1.54 7.50 -8.15
CA PRO A 21 2.54 7.76 -9.17
C PRO A 21 3.48 6.58 -9.39
N GLN A 22 3.85 5.88 -8.32
CA GLN A 22 4.72 4.72 -8.41
C GLN A 22 4.08 3.60 -9.23
N ALA A 23 2.82 3.29 -8.97
CA ALA A 23 2.09 2.27 -9.72
C ALA A 23 1.93 2.68 -11.18
N TRP A 24 1.62 3.95 -11.43
CA TRP A 24 1.46 4.48 -12.79
C TRP A 24 2.76 4.36 -13.58
N LEU A 25 3.89 4.81 -13.00
CA LEU A 25 5.18 4.74 -13.67
C LEU A 25 5.61 3.31 -13.94
N THR A 26 5.39 2.41 -12.99
CA THR A 26 5.72 1.00 -13.15
C THR A 26 4.91 0.37 -14.28
N TRP A 27 3.63 0.67 -14.33
CA TRP A 27 2.76 0.15 -15.38
C TRP A 27 3.14 0.70 -16.76
N LYS A 28 3.38 2.00 -16.85
CA LYS A 28 3.67 2.67 -18.12
C LYS A 28 5.03 2.28 -18.68
N SER A 29 6.05 2.27 -17.85
CA SER A 29 7.43 2.00 -18.29
C SER A 29 7.78 0.52 -18.26
N ARG A 30 7.05 -0.27 -17.50
CA ARG A 30 7.33 -1.68 -17.23
C ARG A 30 8.71 -1.90 -16.63
N ARG A 31 9.22 -0.88 -15.98
CA ARG A 31 10.51 -0.90 -15.31
C ARG A 31 10.35 -1.18 -13.84
N VAL A 32 11.00 -2.24 -13.38
CA VAL A 32 10.94 -2.66 -11.98
C VAL A 32 12.33 -2.75 -11.35
N ASP A 33 13.30 -2.08 -11.95
CA ASP A 33 14.71 -2.15 -11.52
C ASP A 33 14.90 -1.68 -10.08
N GLY A 34 14.14 -0.66 -9.66
CA GLY A 34 14.20 -0.14 -8.29
C GLY A 34 13.32 -0.88 -7.29
N VAL A 35 12.66 -1.94 -7.74
CA VAL A 35 11.73 -2.68 -6.88
C VAL A 35 12.39 -3.97 -6.42
N SER A 36 12.52 -4.15 -5.11
CA SER A 36 13.04 -5.37 -4.51
C SER A 36 11.91 -6.36 -4.28
N LEU A 37 12.03 -7.55 -4.86
CA LEU A 37 11.03 -8.61 -4.69
C LEU A 37 10.84 -8.97 -3.21
N GLY A 38 11.94 -9.17 -2.49
CA GLY A 38 11.88 -9.52 -1.07
C GLY A 38 11.23 -8.43 -0.24
N MET A 39 11.65 -7.17 -0.47
CA MET A 39 11.13 -6.03 0.26
C MET A 39 9.63 -5.83 0.01
N TYR A 40 9.19 -5.90 -1.24
CA TYR A 40 7.78 -5.72 -1.56
C TYR A 40 6.91 -6.89 -1.10
N SER A 41 7.46 -8.10 -1.07
CA SER A 41 6.77 -9.26 -0.51
C SER A 41 6.51 -9.07 0.99
N ILE A 42 7.52 -8.65 1.74
CA ILE A 42 7.41 -8.37 3.17
C ILE A 42 6.46 -7.19 3.39
N PHE A 43 6.59 -6.15 2.58
CA PHE A 43 5.74 -4.97 2.66
C PHE A 43 4.26 -5.31 2.43
N THR A 44 3.98 -6.14 1.42
CA THR A 44 2.61 -6.60 1.11
C THR A 44 2.03 -7.42 2.27
N LEU A 45 2.84 -8.29 2.87
CA LEU A 45 2.43 -9.02 4.05
C LEU A 45 2.15 -8.09 5.23
N GLY A 46 2.97 -7.05 5.38
CA GLY A 46 2.76 -6.03 6.40
C GLY A 46 1.46 -5.28 6.22
N ILE A 47 1.15 -4.89 4.99
CA ILE A 47 -0.13 -4.21 4.68
C ILE A 47 -1.30 -5.12 5.01
N THR A 48 -1.21 -6.40 4.64
CA THR A 48 -2.25 -7.38 4.91
C THR A 48 -2.47 -7.53 6.42
N SER A 49 -1.37 -7.58 7.18
CA SER A 49 -1.42 -7.67 8.64
C SER A 49 -2.05 -6.42 9.26
N TRP A 50 -1.70 -5.24 8.75
CA TRP A 50 -2.29 -3.97 9.20
C TRP A 50 -3.78 -3.91 8.92
N LEU A 51 -4.20 -4.42 7.76
CA LEU A 51 -5.62 -4.46 7.39
C LEU A 51 -6.40 -5.34 8.37
N ALA A 52 -5.85 -6.52 8.69
CA ALA A 52 -6.44 -7.42 9.68
C ALA A 52 -6.51 -6.75 11.06
N TYR A 53 -5.44 -6.09 11.48
CA TYR A 53 -5.39 -5.36 12.75
C TYR A 53 -6.46 -4.26 12.78
N GLY A 54 -6.58 -3.49 11.69
CA GLY A 54 -7.58 -2.44 11.58
C GLY A 54 -9.00 -2.96 11.74
N TRP A 55 -9.29 -4.11 11.12
CA TRP A 55 -10.59 -4.76 11.28
C TRP A 55 -10.85 -5.18 12.72
N LEU A 56 -9.83 -5.74 13.39
CA LEU A 56 -9.98 -6.23 14.76
C LEU A 56 -10.25 -5.09 15.75
N ILE A 57 -9.65 -3.92 15.54
CA ILE A 57 -9.85 -2.78 16.44
C ILE A 57 -10.91 -1.80 15.94
N GLY A 58 -11.50 -2.04 14.79
CA GLY A 58 -12.50 -1.17 14.20
C GLY A 58 -11.99 0.20 13.76
N SER A 59 -10.73 0.28 13.33
CA SER A 59 -10.14 1.54 12.91
C SER A 59 -10.39 1.79 11.43
N TRP A 60 -11.33 2.65 11.11
CA TRP A 60 -11.68 2.98 9.74
C TRP A 60 -10.52 3.57 8.94
N PRO A 61 -9.69 4.50 9.49
CA PRO A 61 -8.55 5.02 8.73
C PRO A 61 -7.60 3.91 8.27
N ILE A 62 -7.31 2.95 9.14
CA ILE A 62 -6.43 1.83 8.81
C ILE A 62 -7.08 0.93 7.77
N ILE A 63 -8.35 0.62 7.92
CA ILE A 63 -9.10 -0.25 6.99
C ILE A 63 -9.11 0.38 5.59
N VAL A 64 -9.53 1.63 5.50
CA VAL A 64 -9.66 2.33 4.20
C VAL A 64 -8.32 2.44 3.51
N ALA A 65 -7.30 2.91 4.23
CA ALA A 65 -5.96 3.11 3.65
C ALA A 65 -5.38 1.81 3.12
N ASN A 66 -5.43 0.76 3.91
CA ASN A 66 -4.81 -0.50 3.52
C ASN A 66 -5.62 -1.23 2.45
N THR A 67 -6.94 -1.04 2.42
CA THR A 67 -7.78 -1.58 1.35
C THR A 67 -7.43 -0.96 0.00
N ILE A 68 -7.02 0.31 -0.02
CA ILE A 68 -6.58 0.98 -1.24
C ILE A 68 -5.12 0.62 -1.57
N THR A 69 -4.26 0.63 -0.56
CA THR A 69 -2.82 0.41 -0.75
C THR A 69 -2.49 -1.03 -1.14
N LEU A 70 -3.21 -2.00 -0.60
CA LEU A 70 -2.93 -3.42 -0.86
C LEU A 70 -2.99 -3.77 -2.36
N PRO A 71 -4.05 -3.40 -3.11
CA PRO A 71 -4.07 -3.67 -4.54
C PRO A 71 -2.92 -3.01 -5.29
N LEU A 72 -2.52 -1.80 -4.89
CA LEU A 72 -1.39 -1.10 -5.52
C LEU A 72 -0.08 -1.84 -5.26
N ALA A 73 0.14 -2.29 -4.03
CA ALA A 73 1.33 -3.05 -3.68
C ALA A 73 1.37 -4.39 -4.40
N VAL A 74 0.25 -5.09 -4.46
CA VAL A 74 0.13 -6.36 -5.18
C VAL A 74 0.39 -6.15 -6.68
N PHE A 75 -0.10 -5.06 -7.24
CA PHE A 75 0.14 -4.73 -8.64
C PHE A 75 1.62 -4.52 -8.92
N ILE A 76 2.31 -3.73 -8.09
CA ILE A 76 3.73 -3.48 -8.24
C ILE A 76 4.53 -4.78 -8.07
N LEU A 77 4.16 -5.60 -7.09
CA LEU A 77 4.80 -6.89 -6.86
C LEU A 77 4.61 -7.82 -8.06
N SER A 78 3.41 -7.86 -8.64
CA SER A 78 3.12 -8.64 -9.83
C SER A 78 3.98 -8.20 -11.00
N MET A 79 4.15 -6.91 -11.17
CA MET A 79 5.00 -6.36 -12.24
C MET A 79 6.46 -6.77 -12.03
N LYS A 80 6.94 -6.78 -10.77
CA LYS A 80 8.29 -7.22 -10.46
C LYS A 80 8.50 -8.69 -10.81
N ILE A 81 7.54 -9.54 -10.47
CA ILE A 81 7.61 -10.96 -10.80
C ILE A 81 7.58 -11.17 -12.31
N ARG A 82 6.76 -10.39 -13.01
CA ARG A 82 6.56 -10.55 -14.45
C ARG A 82 7.70 -9.99 -15.29
N TYR A 83 8.27 -8.84 -14.90
CA TYR A 83 9.25 -8.13 -15.71
C TYR A 83 10.63 -8.01 -15.06
N GLY A 84 10.74 -8.43 -13.83
CA GLY A 84 11.99 -8.34 -13.10
C GLY A 84 12.89 -9.51 -13.24
#